data_7872530a4a57b2ebcd9f2d1c0e210de9
#
_entry.id   7872530a4a57b2ebcd9f2d1c0e210de9
#
_cell.length_a   1.000
_cell.length_b   1.000
_cell.length_c   1.000
_cell.angle_alpha   90.00
_cell.angle_beta   90.00
_cell.angle_gamma   90.00
#
_symmetry.space_group_name_H-M   'P 1'
#
loop_
_entity.id
_entity.type
_entity.pdbx_description
1 polymer ?
#
loop_
_entity_poly.entity_id
_entity_poly.type
_entity_poly.pdbx_seq_one_letter_code
_entity_poly.pdbx_strand_id
1 'polypeptide(L)'
;TYSKSHKSEIDMNTEREQVFVWSKNTRLFHWINVTAILLLITIGVIILNSKTIGISTDGKILLKTIHVLVGYIFAVNLILRIALGFIGKSYEKWNKALPFCKGFKEEVYKFRHDKKFVFKGHNPAGKLMVLALLSLMFTQMVSGLVIAGTDIYYPPLGGYFVQSIAIDKNNTESIEPYSKVNVDEKAYKKMRELRKPFITAHIYGFYGLILLIPLHVIGVIVSEKKEK
;
A
#
# COMPACT_ATOMS: atom_id res chain seq x y z
N THR A 1 57.71 -30.72 39.40
CA THR A 1 56.86 -31.19 38.30
C THR A 1 55.73 -30.18 38.09
N TYR A 2 55.89 -29.31 37.09
CA TYR A 2 54.95 -28.23 36.74
C TYR A 2 53.83 -28.82 35.88
N SER A 3 52.59 -28.70 36.36
CA SER A 3 51.38 -28.96 35.56
C SER A 3 51.04 -27.70 34.81
N LYS A 4 51.21 -27.70 33.49
CA LYS A 4 50.71 -26.67 32.57
C LYS A 4 49.20 -26.81 32.44
N SER A 5 48.45 -25.88 33.00
CA SER A 5 47.07 -25.67 32.75
C SER A 5 46.89 -25.24 31.29
N HIS A 6 46.32 -26.08 30.44
CA HIS A 6 45.82 -25.73 29.13
C HIS A 6 44.56 -24.87 29.32
N LYS A 7 44.73 -23.55 29.22
CA LYS A 7 43.61 -22.62 29.04
C LYS A 7 43.19 -22.76 27.61
N SER A 8 42.15 -23.52 27.35
CA SER A 8 41.47 -23.55 26.05
C SER A 8 40.86 -22.17 25.82
N GLU A 9 41.51 -21.37 25.00
CA GLU A 9 40.88 -20.21 24.35
C GLU A 9 39.73 -20.78 23.52
N ILE A 10 38.50 -20.62 24.04
CA ILE A 10 37.28 -20.75 23.25
C ILE A 10 37.32 -19.55 22.32
N ASP A 11 37.80 -19.80 21.12
CA ASP A 11 37.70 -18.86 19.99
C ASP A 11 36.23 -18.65 19.69
N MET A 12 35.64 -17.64 20.33
CA MET A 12 34.29 -17.19 20.05
C MET A 12 34.28 -16.38 18.75
N ASN A 13 34.66 -17.06 17.69
CA ASN A 13 34.39 -16.58 16.34
C ASN A 13 32.89 -16.74 16.11
N THR A 14 32.12 -15.79 16.63
CA THR A 14 30.69 -15.70 16.38
C THR A 14 30.54 -15.28 14.91
N GLU A 15 30.65 -16.26 14.00
CA GLU A 15 30.26 -16.05 12.61
C GLU A 15 28.83 -15.51 12.64
N ARG A 16 28.67 -14.24 12.21
CA ARG A 16 27.37 -13.63 12.05
C ARG A 16 26.67 -14.37 10.91
N GLU A 17 25.85 -15.32 11.24
CA GLU A 17 25.07 -16.08 10.27
C GLU A 17 24.12 -15.11 9.55
N GLN A 18 24.34 -14.89 8.26
CA GLN A 18 23.45 -14.07 7.44
C GLN A 18 22.15 -14.85 7.18
N VAL A 19 21.13 -14.55 7.95
CA VAL A 19 19.80 -15.14 7.78
C VAL A 19 18.96 -14.30 6.83
N PHE A 20 18.56 -14.87 5.69
CA PHE A 20 17.58 -14.25 4.80
C PHE A 20 16.20 -14.24 5.44
N VAL A 21 15.84 -13.12 6.08
CA VAL A 21 14.56 -12.94 6.76
C VAL A 21 13.38 -12.89 5.78
N TRP A 22 13.58 -12.31 4.59
CA TRP A 22 12.52 -12.09 3.61
C TRP A 22 12.63 -13.04 2.42
N SER A 23 11.53 -13.75 2.10
CA SER A 23 11.46 -14.62 0.92
C SER A 23 11.57 -13.81 -0.38
N LYS A 24 11.93 -14.52 -1.47
CA LYS A 24 11.94 -13.92 -2.81
C LYS A 24 10.57 -13.33 -3.18
N ASN A 25 9.49 -14.01 -2.82
CA ASN A 25 8.12 -13.56 -3.08
C ASN A 25 7.80 -12.26 -2.36
N THR A 26 8.14 -12.12 -1.06
CA THR A 26 7.92 -10.88 -0.31
C THR A 26 8.67 -9.71 -0.93
N ARG A 27 9.91 -9.94 -1.39
CA ARG A 27 10.68 -8.89 -2.09
C ARG A 27 10.05 -8.53 -3.43
N LEU A 28 9.58 -9.50 -4.21
CA LEU A 28 8.90 -9.25 -5.48
C LEU A 28 7.62 -8.44 -5.27
N PHE A 29 6.75 -8.83 -4.33
CA PHE A 29 5.54 -8.07 -3.98
C PHE A 29 5.85 -6.64 -3.55
N HIS A 30 6.92 -6.45 -2.77
CA HIS A 30 7.35 -5.12 -2.36
C HIS A 30 7.74 -4.25 -3.56
N TRP A 31 8.57 -4.75 -4.48
CA TRP A 31 9.01 -3.99 -5.64
C TRP A 31 7.90 -3.71 -6.65
N ILE A 32 6.94 -4.64 -6.84
CA ILE A 32 5.74 -4.38 -7.63
C ILE A 32 4.93 -3.24 -7.00
N ASN A 33 4.74 -3.25 -5.68
CA ASN A 33 4.05 -2.15 -4.99
C ASN A 33 4.79 -0.82 -5.13
N VAL A 34 6.12 -0.80 -4.95
CA VAL A 34 6.93 0.42 -5.10
C VAL A 34 6.72 1.02 -6.50
N THR A 35 6.88 0.21 -7.54
CA THR A 35 6.72 0.66 -8.93
C THR A 35 5.29 1.15 -9.21
N ALA A 36 4.28 0.38 -8.80
CA ALA A 36 2.88 0.74 -9.00
C ALA A 36 2.52 2.04 -8.26
N ILE A 37 2.94 2.21 -7.00
CA ILE A 37 2.67 3.42 -6.21
C ILE A 37 3.34 4.64 -6.84
N LEU A 38 4.59 4.55 -7.30
CA LEU A 38 5.27 5.66 -7.96
C LEU A 38 4.55 6.09 -9.24
N LEU A 39 4.11 5.14 -10.07
CA LEU A 39 3.32 5.43 -11.26
C LEU A 39 1.97 6.05 -10.91
N LEU A 40 1.25 5.49 -9.92
CA LEU A 40 -0.04 6.00 -9.46
C LEU A 40 0.08 7.42 -8.89
N ILE A 41 1.12 7.72 -8.11
CA ILE A 41 1.40 9.06 -7.59
C ILE A 41 1.63 10.03 -8.77
N THR A 42 2.49 9.66 -9.71
CA THR A 42 2.82 10.53 -10.85
C THR A 42 1.59 10.85 -11.68
N ILE A 43 0.83 9.82 -12.09
CA ILE A 43 -0.39 10.00 -12.90
C ILE A 43 -1.45 10.74 -12.08
N GLY A 44 -1.60 10.42 -10.78
CA GLY A 44 -2.56 11.06 -9.89
C GLY A 44 -2.32 12.56 -9.72
N VAL A 45 -1.06 12.98 -9.59
CA VAL A 45 -0.68 14.42 -9.56
C VAL A 45 -1.05 15.13 -10.86
N ILE A 46 -0.82 14.48 -12.02
CA ILE A 46 -1.21 15.03 -13.31
C ILE A 46 -2.73 15.19 -13.41
N ILE A 47 -3.51 14.16 -13.01
CA ILE A 47 -4.97 14.20 -12.97
C ILE A 47 -5.47 15.32 -12.06
N LEU A 48 -4.89 15.46 -10.87
CA LEU A 48 -5.26 16.48 -9.89
C LEU A 48 -5.06 17.90 -10.44
N ASN A 49 -4.00 18.10 -11.20
CA ASN A 49 -3.64 19.39 -11.80
C ASN A 49 -4.08 19.54 -13.27
N SER A 50 -4.89 18.61 -13.79
CA SER A 50 -5.27 18.54 -15.20
C SER A 50 -5.88 19.83 -15.75
N LYS A 51 -6.66 20.56 -14.95
CA LYS A 51 -7.25 21.85 -15.31
C LYS A 51 -6.18 22.94 -15.46
N THR A 52 -5.22 23.00 -14.54
CA THR A 52 -4.13 24.00 -14.55
C THR A 52 -3.16 23.75 -15.72
N ILE A 53 -2.95 22.48 -16.06
CA ILE A 53 -2.06 22.06 -17.16
C ILE A 53 -2.76 22.20 -18.53
N GLY A 54 -4.09 22.40 -18.55
CA GLY A 54 -4.85 22.54 -19.80
C GLY A 54 -5.16 21.21 -20.50
N ILE A 55 -5.25 20.09 -19.75
CA ILE A 55 -5.56 18.78 -20.33
C ILE A 55 -7.02 18.72 -20.74
N SER A 56 -7.31 18.28 -21.98
CA SER A 56 -8.65 18.09 -22.51
C SER A 56 -9.45 17.05 -21.71
N THR A 57 -10.78 17.03 -21.88
CA THR A 57 -11.65 16.02 -21.24
C THR A 57 -11.23 14.61 -21.63
N ASP A 58 -10.97 14.36 -22.90
CA ASP A 58 -10.55 13.04 -23.39
C ASP A 58 -9.18 12.64 -22.84
N GLY A 59 -8.23 13.58 -22.80
CA GLY A 59 -6.93 13.36 -22.16
C GLY A 59 -7.06 13.03 -20.68
N LYS A 60 -7.99 13.66 -19.98
CA LYS A 60 -8.28 13.36 -18.58
C LYS A 60 -8.91 11.98 -18.38
N ILE A 61 -9.81 11.57 -19.28
CA ILE A 61 -10.40 10.21 -19.27
C ILE A 61 -9.28 9.19 -19.50
N LEU A 62 -8.42 9.40 -20.49
CA LEU A 62 -7.28 8.52 -20.78
C LEU A 62 -6.34 8.37 -19.57
N LEU A 63 -5.96 9.47 -18.92
CA LEU A 63 -5.12 9.45 -17.73
C LEU A 63 -5.77 8.68 -16.58
N LYS A 64 -7.08 8.87 -16.36
CA LYS A 64 -7.83 8.12 -15.35
C LYS A 64 -7.89 6.64 -15.68
N THR A 65 -8.08 6.29 -16.96
CA THR A 65 -8.06 4.90 -17.43
C THR A 65 -6.72 4.24 -17.11
N ILE A 66 -5.61 4.89 -17.49
CA ILE A 66 -4.26 4.35 -17.20
C ILE A 66 -4.04 4.24 -15.68
N HIS A 67 -4.45 5.25 -14.91
CA HIS A 67 -4.36 5.22 -13.45
C HIS A 67 -5.13 4.04 -12.85
N VAL A 68 -6.33 3.76 -13.33
CA VAL A 68 -7.15 2.62 -12.87
C VAL A 68 -6.52 1.29 -13.26
N LEU A 69 -5.98 1.14 -14.48
CA LEU A 69 -5.30 -0.09 -14.89
C LEU A 69 -4.07 -0.40 -14.04
N VAL A 70 -3.23 0.60 -13.75
CA VAL A 70 -2.12 0.46 -12.79
C VAL A 70 -2.66 0.19 -11.39
N GLY A 71 -3.78 0.81 -11.01
CA GLY A 71 -4.49 0.58 -9.76
C GLY A 71 -4.97 -0.87 -9.57
N TYR A 72 -5.37 -1.55 -10.65
CA TYR A 72 -5.72 -2.98 -10.57
C TYR A 72 -4.49 -3.86 -10.29
N ILE A 73 -3.36 -3.57 -10.93
CA ILE A 73 -2.10 -4.29 -10.63
C ILE A 73 -1.74 -4.12 -9.16
N PHE A 74 -1.80 -2.89 -8.66
CA PHE A 74 -1.59 -2.56 -7.25
C PHE A 74 -2.58 -3.31 -6.34
N ALA A 75 -3.88 -3.29 -6.65
CA ALA A 75 -4.93 -3.91 -5.84
C ALA A 75 -4.75 -5.45 -5.75
N VAL A 76 -4.52 -6.11 -6.88
CA VAL A 76 -4.26 -7.56 -6.92
C VAL A 76 -3.03 -7.90 -6.10
N ASN A 77 -1.92 -7.17 -6.29
CA ASN A 77 -0.70 -7.38 -5.53
C ASN A 77 -0.90 -7.17 -4.02
N LEU A 78 -1.64 -6.15 -3.61
CA LEU A 78 -1.97 -5.89 -2.21
C LEU A 78 -2.83 -7.00 -1.60
N ILE A 79 -3.86 -7.47 -2.32
CA ILE A 79 -4.72 -8.58 -1.88
C ILE A 79 -3.88 -9.85 -1.68
N LEU A 80 -3.02 -10.19 -2.64
CA LEU A 80 -2.10 -11.33 -2.53
C LEU A 80 -1.16 -11.18 -1.32
N ARG A 81 -0.62 -9.99 -1.06
CA ARG A 81 0.22 -9.72 0.11
C ARG A 81 -0.56 -9.90 1.42
N ILE A 82 -1.81 -9.43 1.46
CA ILE A 82 -2.70 -9.61 2.63
C ILE A 82 -2.95 -11.11 2.86
N ALA A 83 -3.28 -11.86 1.83
CA ALA A 83 -3.50 -13.31 1.91
C ALA A 83 -2.24 -14.06 2.41
N LEU A 84 -1.06 -13.74 1.86
CA LEU A 84 0.21 -14.32 2.31
C LEU A 84 0.54 -14.01 3.77
N GLY A 85 0.07 -12.91 4.31
CA GLY A 85 0.22 -12.59 5.73
C GLY A 85 -0.49 -13.58 6.67
N PHE A 86 -1.50 -14.30 6.19
CA PHE A 86 -2.18 -15.37 6.95
C PHE A 86 -1.55 -16.74 6.74
N ILE A 87 -1.16 -17.08 5.51
CA ILE A 87 -0.70 -18.44 5.12
C ILE A 87 0.82 -18.54 4.95
N GLY A 88 1.55 -17.43 4.90
CA GLY A 88 2.98 -17.36 4.63
C GLY A 88 3.88 -17.98 5.70
N LYS A 89 5.18 -17.99 5.46
CA LYS A 89 6.19 -18.53 6.39
C LYS A 89 6.52 -17.53 7.50
N SER A 90 7.04 -18.03 8.62
CA SER A 90 7.42 -17.34 9.86
C SER A 90 7.39 -15.80 9.91
N TYR A 91 8.30 -15.11 9.21
CA TYR A 91 8.42 -13.65 9.26
C TYR A 91 7.45 -12.89 8.34
N GLU A 92 6.76 -13.59 7.43
CA GLU A 92 5.76 -13.03 6.51
C GLU A 92 4.39 -12.88 7.17
N LYS A 93 4.15 -13.64 8.26
CA LYS A 93 2.88 -13.66 8.98
C LYS A 93 2.60 -12.35 9.71
N TRP A 94 1.33 -11.94 9.71
CA TRP A 94 0.86 -10.73 10.38
C TRP A 94 1.19 -10.67 11.86
N ASN A 95 1.19 -11.82 12.56
CA ASN A 95 1.55 -11.89 13.97
C ASN A 95 3.02 -11.54 14.26
N LYS A 96 3.89 -11.51 13.24
CA LYS A 96 5.30 -11.08 13.35
C LYS A 96 5.53 -9.70 12.73
N ALA A 97 4.78 -9.38 11.68
CA ALA A 97 4.94 -8.14 10.94
C ALA A 97 4.21 -6.94 11.58
N LEU A 98 3.14 -7.18 12.35
CA LEU A 98 2.28 -6.14 12.93
C LEU A 98 2.47 -6.02 14.45
N PRO A 99 2.12 -4.85 15.05
CA PRO A 99 2.30 -4.58 16.48
C PRO A 99 1.30 -5.30 17.41
N PHE A 100 0.49 -6.23 16.89
CA PHE A 100 -0.55 -6.94 17.66
C PHE A 100 -0.08 -8.28 18.23
N CYS A 101 1.23 -8.59 18.16
CA CYS A 101 1.79 -9.84 18.69
C CYS A 101 1.90 -9.83 20.21
N LYS A 102 1.79 -11.01 20.82
CA LYS A 102 2.14 -11.20 22.24
C LYS A 102 3.62 -10.82 22.43
N GLY A 103 3.90 -9.96 23.42
CA GLY A 103 5.28 -9.48 23.69
C GLY A 103 5.65 -8.16 23.00
N PHE A 104 4.76 -7.51 22.26
CA PHE A 104 5.07 -6.21 21.63
C PHE A 104 5.52 -5.14 22.63
N LYS A 105 4.92 -5.09 23.83
CA LYS A 105 5.34 -4.16 24.90
C LYS A 105 6.78 -4.40 25.35
N GLU A 106 7.18 -5.68 25.45
CA GLU A 106 8.55 -6.08 25.79
C GLU A 106 9.54 -5.73 24.67
N GLU A 107 9.15 -5.93 23.40
CA GLU A 107 9.93 -5.47 22.24
C GLU A 107 10.13 -3.94 22.27
N VAL A 108 9.11 -3.17 22.60
CA VAL A 108 9.19 -1.70 22.73
C VAL A 108 10.13 -1.32 23.89
N TYR A 109 10.06 -2.03 25.02
CA TYR A 109 10.97 -1.81 26.15
C TYR A 109 12.43 -2.05 25.75
N LYS A 110 12.72 -3.20 25.13
CA LYS A 110 14.06 -3.53 24.61
C LYS A 110 14.56 -2.51 23.57
N PHE A 111 13.68 -2.08 22.66
CA PHE A 111 14.01 -1.08 21.63
C PHE A 111 14.44 0.26 22.22
N ARG A 112 13.86 0.64 23.39
CA ARG A 112 14.19 1.91 24.07
C ARG A 112 15.44 1.82 24.95
N HIS A 113 15.64 0.68 25.62
CA HIS A 113 16.65 0.56 26.68
C HIS A 113 17.87 -0.24 26.28
N ASP A 114 17.78 -1.13 25.30
CA ASP A 114 18.90 -1.94 24.82
C ASP A 114 19.27 -1.58 23.38
N LYS A 115 20.25 -0.67 23.26
CA LYS A 115 20.75 -0.22 21.95
C LYS A 115 21.51 -1.29 21.16
N LYS A 116 21.94 -2.37 21.83
CA LYS A 116 22.69 -3.48 21.22
C LYS A 116 21.78 -4.62 20.76
N PHE A 117 20.51 -4.58 21.14
CA PHE A 117 19.57 -5.65 20.77
C PHE A 117 19.23 -5.56 19.28
N VAL A 118 19.50 -6.65 18.55
CA VAL A 118 19.21 -6.78 17.11
C VAL A 118 17.87 -7.51 16.95
N PHE A 119 16.94 -6.87 16.26
CA PHE A 119 15.63 -7.47 15.97
C PHE A 119 15.70 -8.33 14.71
N LYS A 120 15.30 -9.59 14.80
CA LYS A 120 15.09 -10.45 13.61
C LYS A 120 13.81 -10.02 12.89
N GLY A 121 13.95 -9.23 11.80
CA GLY A 121 12.82 -8.66 11.05
C GLY A 121 12.52 -7.20 11.44
N HIS A 122 11.24 -6.84 11.55
CA HIS A 122 10.87 -5.47 11.90
C HIS A 122 11.05 -5.18 13.39
N ASN A 123 11.75 -4.09 13.72
CA ASN A 123 11.72 -3.52 15.05
C ASN A 123 10.34 -2.88 15.35
N PRO A 124 10.01 -2.50 16.59
CA PRO A 124 8.70 -1.95 16.95
C PRO A 124 8.26 -0.74 16.11
N ALA A 125 9.17 0.17 15.78
CA ALA A 125 8.87 1.31 14.93
C ALA A 125 8.56 0.87 13.49
N GLY A 126 9.31 -0.11 12.96
CA GLY A 126 9.05 -0.73 11.66
C GLY A 126 7.68 -1.43 11.60
N LYS A 127 7.25 -2.12 12.67
CA LYS A 127 5.91 -2.74 12.73
C LYS A 127 4.79 -1.70 12.67
N LEU A 128 4.94 -0.57 13.34
CA LEU A 128 4.00 0.54 13.28
C LEU A 128 3.98 1.17 11.88
N MET A 129 5.13 1.33 11.25
CA MET A 129 5.24 1.83 9.88
C MET A 129 4.56 0.90 8.87
N VAL A 130 4.76 -0.43 9.00
CA VAL A 130 4.08 -1.43 8.17
C VAL A 130 2.56 -1.33 8.33
N LEU A 131 2.06 -1.23 9.57
CA LEU A 131 0.64 -1.06 9.82
C LEU A 131 0.09 0.22 9.17
N ALA A 132 0.76 1.35 9.35
CA ALA A 132 0.33 2.64 8.80
C ALA A 132 0.31 2.62 7.27
N LEU A 133 1.37 2.13 6.63
CA LEU A 133 1.43 2.01 5.17
C LEU A 133 0.38 1.06 4.62
N LEU A 134 0.19 -0.13 5.22
CA LEU A 134 -0.84 -1.07 4.79
C LEU A 134 -2.25 -0.49 4.92
N SER A 135 -2.54 0.25 6.02
CA SER A 135 -3.83 0.90 6.22
C SER A 135 -4.09 1.97 5.16
N LEU A 136 -3.09 2.79 4.83
CA LEU A 136 -3.22 3.78 3.76
C LEU A 136 -3.36 3.12 2.39
N MET A 137 -2.58 2.09 2.09
CA MET A 137 -2.66 1.34 0.83
C MET A 137 -4.04 0.69 0.66
N PHE A 138 -4.60 0.11 1.74
CA PHE A 138 -5.96 -0.45 1.72
C PHE A 138 -7.02 0.64 1.47
N THR A 139 -6.90 1.79 2.13
CA THR A 139 -7.78 2.94 1.90
C THR A 139 -7.69 3.44 0.45
N GLN A 140 -6.48 3.50 -0.13
CA GLN A 140 -6.28 3.88 -1.53
C GLN A 140 -6.94 2.88 -2.48
N MET A 141 -6.79 1.58 -2.22
CA MET A 141 -7.42 0.54 -3.03
C MET A 141 -8.95 0.66 -3.02
N VAL A 142 -9.56 0.69 -1.84
CA VAL A 142 -11.03 0.74 -1.70
C VAL A 142 -11.59 2.03 -2.31
N SER A 143 -11.03 3.17 -1.94
CA SER A 143 -11.49 4.46 -2.45
C SER A 143 -11.26 4.59 -3.96
N GLY A 144 -10.14 4.11 -4.47
CA GLY A 144 -9.83 4.11 -5.90
C GLY A 144 -10.80 3.27 -6.72
N LEU A 145 -11.17 2.07 -6.25
CA LEU A 145 -12.17 1.22 -6.94
C LEU A 145 -13.57 1.87 -6.97
N VAL A 146 -13.99 2.52 -5.88
CA VAL A 146 -15.28 3.25 -5.85
C VAL A 146 -15.24 4.45 -6.80
N ILE A 147 -14.14 5.21 -6.82
CA ILE A 147 -13.99 6.35 -7.73
C ILE A 147 -13.98 5.85 -9.18
N ALA A 148 -13.23 4.80 -9.51
CA ALA A 148 -13.20 4.23 -10.84
C ALA A 148 -14.59 3.84 -11.34
N GLY A 149 -15.36 3.16 -10.48
CA GLY A 149 -16.74 2.74 -10.82
C GLY A 149 -17.72 3.89 -10.97
N THR A 150 -17.56 4.97 -10.22
CA THR A 150 -18.53 6.09 -10.22
C THR A 150 -18.13 7.26 -11.14
N ASP A 151 -16.87 7.36 -11.54
CA ASP A 151 -16.36 8.49 -12.32
C ASP A 151 -16.16 8.17 -13.80
N ILE A 152 -15.60 7.00 -14.10
CA ILE A 152 -15.35 6.52 -15.46
C ILE A 152 -15.99 5.15 -15.74
N TYR A 153 -16.84 4.68 -14.86
CA TYR A 153 -17.64 3.46 -14.97
C TYR A 153 -16.84 2.17 -15.16
N TYR A 154 -15.64 2.10 -14.58
CA TYR A 154 -14.76 0.92 -14.65
C TYR A 154 -15.15 -0.17 -13.63
N PRO A 155 -14.89 -1.46 -13.95
CA PRO A 155 -15.09 -2.57 -13.02
C PRO A 155 -14.39 -2.38 -11.68
N PRO A 156 -14.81 -3.05 -10.59
CA PRO A 156 -15.94 -3.99 -10.50
C PRO A 156 -17.30 -3.30 -10.32
N LEU A 157 -17.34 -2.02 -10.00
CA LEU A 157 -18.57 -1.30 -9.61
C LEU A 157 -19.20 -0.51 -10.77
N GLY A 158 -18.48 -0.32 -11.88
CA GLY A 158 -18.93 0.53 -12.98
C GLY A 158 -20.28 0.12 -13.56
N GLY A 159 -20.45 -1.17 -13.88
CA GLY A 159 -21.72 -1.68 -14.42
C GLY A 159 -22.91 -1.46 -13.48
N TYR A 160 -22.71 -1.65 -12.17
CA TYR A 160 -23.75 -1.37 -11.17
C TYR A 160 -24.16 0.11 -11.17
N PHE A 161 -23.20 1.03 -11.19
CA PHE A 161 -23.48 2.46 -11.17
C PHE A 161 -24.09 2.94 -12.48
N VAL A 162 -23.65 2.46 -13.63
CA VAL A 162 -24.24 2.76 -14.94
C VAL A 162 -25.73 2.36 -14.95
N GLN A 163 -26.05 1.13 -14.51
CA GLN A 163 -27.41 0.66 -14.40
C GLN A 163 -28.27 1.50 -13.43
N SER A 164 -27.67 1.99 -12.34
CA SER A 164 -28.37 2.77 -11.33
C SER A 164 -28.74 4.19 -11.78
N ILE A 165 -28.00 4.75 -12.74
CA ILE A 165 -28.20 6.12 -13.25
C ILE A 165 -28.88 6.16 -14.62
N ALA A 166 -29.02 5.02 -15.30
CA ALA A 166 -29.65 4.94 -16.62
C ALA A 166 -31.16 5.26 -16.58
N ILE A 167 -31.62 6.10 -17.50
CA ILE A 167 -33.06 6.31 -17.80
C ILE A 167 -33.58 5.06 -18.51
N ASP A 168 -32.96 4.68 -19.62
CA ASP A 168 -33.21 3.43 -20.32
C ASP A 168 -32.16 2.39 -19.95
N LYS A 169 -32.58 1.40 -19.15
CA LYS A 169 -31.71 0.33 -18.67
C LYS A 169 -31.32 -0.69 -19.74
N ASN A 170 -31.99 -0.70 -20.87
CA ASN A 170 -31.66 -1.57 -21.99
C ASN A 170 -30.60 -0.96 -22.90
N ASN A 171 -30.33 0.34 -22.78
CA ASN A 171 -29.35 1.07 -23.58
C ASN A 171 -28.26 1.71 -22.68
N THR A 172 -27.68 0.94 -21.80
CA THR A 172 -26.64 1.42 -20.88
C THR A 172 -25.30 1.71 -21.58
N GLU A 173 -25.08 1.16 -22.76
CA GLU A 173 -23.87 1.39 -23.58
C GLU A 173 -23.73 2.83 -24.05
N SER A 174 -24.86 3.57 -24.13
CA SER A 174 -24.87 5.00 -24.49
C SER A 174 -24.36 5.94 -23.38
N ILE A 175 -24.14 5.40 -22.17
CA ILE A 175 -23.68 6.19 -21.01
C ILE A 175 -22.16 6.26 -21.00
N GLU A 176 -21.62 7.41 -21.36
CA GLU A 176 -20.18 7.69 -21.35
C GLU A 176 -19.79 8.58 -20.18
N PRO A 177 -18.52 8.50 -19.72
CA PRO A 177 -17.99 9.43 -18.72
C PRO A 177 -18.17 10.89 -19.14
N TYR A 178 -18.70 11.72 -18.22
CA TYR A 178 -18.98 13.15 -18.41
C TYR A 178 -20.08 13.48 -19.43
N SER A 179 -20.73 12.50 -20.06
CA SER A 179 -21.94 12.66 -20.88
C SER A 179 -23.18 12.73 -19.99
N LYS A 180 -24.24 13.39 -20.50
CA LYS A 180 -25.56 13.41 -19.90
C LYS A 180 -26.59 12.58 -20.68
N VAL A 181 -26.16 11.91 -21.74
CA VAL A 181 -27.04 11.07 -22.57
C VAL A 181 -27.50 9.87 -21.78
N ASN A 182 -28.80 9.60 -21.78
CA ASN A 182 -29.44 8.49 -21.06
C ASN A 182 -29.21 8.46 -19.53
N VAL A 183 -28.96 9.62 -18.91
CA VAL A 183 -28.62 9.72 -17.47
C VAL A 183 -29.73 10.40 -16.69
N ASP A 184 -30.29 9.74 -15.68
CA ASP A 184 -31.18 10.32 -14.68
C ASP A 184 -30.40 11.28 -13.77
N GLU A 185 -30.72 12.57 -13.82
CA GLU A 185 -29.99 13.61 -13.07
C GLU A 185 -30.06 13.41 -11.54
N LYS A 186 -31.21 12.92 -11.03
CA LYS A 186 -31.39 12.71 -9.60
C LYS A 186 -30.57 11.52 -9.09
N ALA A 187 -30.56 10.42 -9.84
CA ALA A 187 -29.74 9.24 -9.53
C ALA A 187 -28.25 9.56 -9.67
N TYR A 188 -27.86 10.28 -10.71
CA TYR A 188 -26.48 10.75 -10.90
C TYR A 188 -26.00 11.66 -9.78
N LYS A 189 -26.84 12.58 -9.29
CA LYS A 189 -26.51 13.43 -8.14
C LYS A 189 -26.26 12.60 -6.88
N LYS A 190 -27.12 11.61 -6.59
CA LYS A 190 -26.92 10.69 -5.46
C LYS A 190 -25.61 9.91 -5.57
N MET A 191 -25.29 9.37 -6.75
CA MET A 191 -24.03 8.68 -7.00
C MET A 191 -22.82 9.60 -6.75
N ARG A 192 -22.87 10.86 -7.19
CA ARG A 192 -21.82 11.84 -6.93
C ARG A 192 -21.68 12.18 -5.44
N GLU A 193 -22.77 12.25 -4.70
CA GLU A 193 -22.73 12.48 -3.24
C GLU A 193 -22.08 11.29 -2.53
N LEU A 194 -22.43 10.06 -2.91
CA LEU A 194 -21.78 8.85 -2.42
C LEU A 194 -20.27 8.84 -2.71
N ARG A 195 -19.84 9.31 -3.87
CA ARG A 195 -18.44 9.35 -4.29
C ARG A 195 -17.59 10.34 -3.47
N LYS A 196 -18.16 11.46 -3.01
CA LYS A 196 -17.42 12.55 -2.34
C LYS A 196 -16.51 12.08 -1.19
N PRO A 197 -16.97 11.29 -0.19
CA PRO A 197 -16.11 10.84 0.90
C PRO A 197 -14.95 9.95 0.42
N PHE A 198 -15.16 9.17 -0.65
CA PHE A 198 -14.08 8.34 -1.22
C PHE A 198 -13.03 9.18 -1.94
N ILE A 199 -13.41 10.24 -2.65
CA ILE A 199 -12.46 11.21 -3.21
C ILE A 199 -11.64 11.85 -2.09
N THR A 200 -12.30 12.29 -1.03
CA THR A 200 -11.63 12.90 0.12
C THR A 200 -10.63 11.92 0.76
N ALA A 201 -11.06 10.70 1.04
CA ALA A 201 -10.19 9.66 1.61
C ALA A 201 -9.00 9.32 0.68
N HIS A 202 -9.22 9.27 -0.64
CA HIS A 202 -8.19 9.00 -1.63
C HIS A 202 -7.13 10.12 -1.67
N ILE A 203 -7.55 11.38 -1.68
CA ILE A 203 -6.64 12.53 -1.70
C ILE A 203 -5.86 12.64 -0.38
N TYR A 204 -6.52 12.52 0.77
CA TYR A 204 -5.81 12.56 2.06
C TYR A 204 -4.89 11.35 2.27
N GLY A 205 -5.31 10.17 1.81
CA GLY A 205 -4.46 8.99 1.81
C GLY A 205 -3.24 9.15 0.91
N PHE A 206 -3.37 9.81 -0.25
CA PHE A 206 -2.24 10.19 -1.09
C PHE A 206 -1.25 11.09 -0.35
N TYR A 207 -1.70 12.16 0.34
CA TYR A 207 -0.81 13.01 1.15
C TYR A 207 -0.15 12.22 2.28
N GLY A 208 -0.89 11.29 2.91
CA GLY A 208 -0.33 10.39 3.90
C GLY A 208 0.80 9.52 3.34
N LEU A 209 0.63 8.96 2.14
CA LEU A 209 1.68 8.18 1.47
C LEU A 209 2.90 9.03 1.11
N ILE A 210 2.71 10.24 0.59
CA ILE A 210 3.81 11.20 0.30
C ILE A 210 4.64 11.49 1.54
N LEU A 211 4.03 11.53 2.72
CA LEU A 211 4.72 11.72 4.00
C LEU A 211 5.40 10.45 4.49
N LEU A 212 4.67 9.31 4.50
CA LEU A 212 5.15 8.09 5.15
C LEU A 212 6.18 7.31 4.31
N ILE A 213 6.14 7.39 2.98
CA ILE A 213 7.10 6.68 2.14
C ILE A 213 8.55 7.18 2.37
N PRO A 214 8.85 8.49 2.33
CA PRO A 214 10.19 8.97 2.67
C PRO A 214 10.61 8.61 4.10
N LEU A 215 9.69 8.71 5.08
CA LEU A 215 9.97 8.31 6.47
C LEU A 215 10.30 6.82 6.58
N HIS A 216 9.60 5.98 5.82
CA HIS A 216 9.90 4.55 5.73
C HIS A 216 11.30 4.30 5.17
N VAL A 217 11.66 4.93 4.06
CA VAL A 217 12.99 4.79 3.45
C VAL A 217 14.09 5.25 4.41
N ILE A 218 13.92 6.40 5.06
CA ILE A 218 14.87 6.90 6.07
C ILE A 218 14.98 5.90 7.23
N GLY A 219 13.86 5.36 7.71
CA GLY A 219 13.84 4.37 8.79
C GLY A 219 14.62 3.10 8.43
N VAL A 220 14.49 2.60 7.20
CA VAL A 220 15.26 1.45 6.71
C VAL A 220 16.75 1.77 6.69
N ILE A 221 17.16 2.88 6.10
CA ILE A 221 18.59 3.29 6.02
C ILE A 221 19.22 3.43 7.41
N VAL A 222 18.49 4.03 8.35
CA VAL A 222 18.98 4.20 9.74
C VAL A 222 19.09 2.86 10.46
N SER A 223 18.14 1.94 10.23
CA SER A 223 18.17 0.59 10.83
C SER A 223 19.37 -0.22 10.30
N GLU A 224 19.59 -0.25 9.00
CA GLU A 224 20.72 -0.96 8.39
C GLU A 224 22.09 -0.44 8.86
N LYS A 225 22.23 0.87 9.08
CA LYS A 225 23.47 1.45 9.60
C LYS A 225 23.78 1.06 11.05
N LYS A 226 22.78 0.70 11.84
CA LYS A 226 22.97 0.25 13.22
C LYS A 226 23.33 -1.23 13.33
N GLU A 227 23.02 -2.01 12.29
CA GLU A 227 23.27 -3.45 12.25
C GLU A 227 24.65 -3.81 11.65
N LYS A 228 25.31 -2.84 11.03
CA LYS A 228 26.71 -2.92 10.55
C LYS A 228 27.68 -2.47 11.64
#